data_8bb9bb29ded36b7b0f1915f6a12e8c02
#
_entry.id   8bb9bb29ded36b7b0f1915f6a12e8c02
#
_cell.length_a   1.000
_cell.length_b   1.000
_cell.length_c   1.000
_cell.angle_alpha   90.00
_cell.angle_beta   90.00
_cell.angle_gamma   90.00
#
_symmetry.space_group_name_H-M   'P 1'
#
loop_
_entity.id
_entity.type
_entity.pdbx_description
1 polymer ?
#
loop_
_entity_poly.entity_id
_entity_poly.type
_entity_poly.pdbx_seq_one_letter_code
_entity_poly.pdbx_strand_id
1 'polypeptide(L)'
;MPHTIFDLDQLASAPVLDQLADGIIVADVRGAIRYVNNAARDMHGVADLHVEPEDYADRYHLFTVEGDPHPFEDLALARAVRGEEVFDVPWIIRRPDGTEIWAVGSAKPLLGEAGEQIGAVLTIRDMTETMHARNELRESEETVRAFFETAGVYTAVIDVEEDDFKLVMGNQRMATAFGLETLCGQSGRAIVGDEFSEWIMQGFRRAQASAEPTIVEYPWKTDGVRRWFVATITPMRNSAKRVFLASLDITSRKEMERDLETALQTKDALLHEVNHRVKNSLQIITSLLKLQERMGDDVLARHLREARSRVETVARVHERLYDTSAHDRVEIVGYLEDLLTNVVQSIGHAEGDVRYAFEHAGERVELGVEYSVPLALIVVEMAMNSAKYAFAAGEKGTVPLSTRVAADHLTLTIEDDGVGIDSTRRAPDGTGLGMRIVQALSAQLHADGGYVPTENGTAFRLVMPLPKGAEPAS
;
A
#
# COMPACT_ATOMS: atom_id res chain seq x y z
N MET A 1 26.59 14.02 89.00
CA MET A 1 26.19 14.35 87.67
C MET A 1 24.76 13.90 87.50
N PRO A 2 23.77 14.75 87.16
CA PRO A 2 22.38 14.32 86.99
C PRO A 2 22.32 13.41 85.76
N HIS A 3 21.86 12.20 86.03
CA HIS A 3 21.50 11.26 84.95
C HIS A 3 20.36 11.90 84.18
N THR A 4 20.61 12.33 82.94
CA THR A 4 19.58 12.76 82.04
C THR A 4 18.78 11.49 81.67
N ILE A 5 17.62 11.28 82.28
CA ILE A 5 16.65 10.28 81.87
C ILE A 5 16.29 10.65 80.46
N PHE A 6 16.58 9.80 79.55
CA PHE A 6 16.20 9.97 78.12
C PHE A 6 14.65 9.93 78.09
N ASP A 7 14.05 11.11 78.08
CA ASP A 7 12.61 11.27 78.08
C ASP A 7 12.10 11.25 76.61
N LEU A 8 11.19 10.32 76.32
CA LEU A 8 10.54 10.25 75.04
C LEU A 8 9.87 11.59 74.64
N ASP A 9 9.48 12.38 75.62
CA ASP A 9 8.89 13.73 75.43
C ASP A 9 9.94 14.76 74.92
N GLN A 10 11.23 14.53 75.17
CA GLN A 10 12.30 15.35 74.59
C GLN A 10 12.57 15.07 73.14
N LEU A 11 12.32 13.84 72.60
CA LEU A 11 12.32 13.50 71.18
C LEU A 11 11.22 14.26 70.45
N ALA A 12 10.07 14.44 71.03
CA ALA A 12 8.93 15.18 70.49
C ALA A 12 9.23 16.67 70.24
N SER A 13 10.30 17.21 70.85
CA SER A 13 10.73 18.61 70.72
C SER A 13 11.99 18.78 69.82
N ALA A 14 12.39 17.78 69.02
CA ALA A 14 13.58 17.84 68.19
C ALA A 14 13.23 18.32 66.77
N PRO A 15 13.36 19.63 66.41
CA PRO A 15 13.00 20.16 65.08
C PRO A 15 13.76 19.50 63.93
N VAL A 16 14.82 18.81 64.23
CA VAL A 16 15.67 18.08 63.24
C VAL A 16 14.93 16.88 62.63
N LEU A 17 14.10 16.18 63.43
CA LEU A 17 13.34 15.01 62.95
C LEU A 17 12.24 15.41 61.94
N ASP A 18 11.70 16.64 62.10
CA ASP A 18 10.69 17.19 61.16
C ASP A 18 11.26 17.61 59.80
N GLN A 19 12.59 17.74 59.70
CA GLN A 19 13.27 18.08 58.44
C GLN A 19 13.69 16.85 57.65
N LEU A 20 13.53 15.65 58.20
CA LEU A 20 13.85 14.41 57.49
C LEU A 20 12.77 14.07 56.48
N ALA A 21 13.22 13.59 55.28
CA ALA A 21 12.33 13.16 54.23
C ALA A 21 11.65 11.81 54.52
N ASP A 22 12.30 10.96 55.32
CA ASP A 22 11.72 9.70 55.78
C ASP A 22 10.72 9.97 56.92
N GLY A 23 9.60 9.27 56.90
CA GLY A 23 8.62 9.30 57.98
C GLY A 23 9.20 8.66 59.24
N ILE A 24 9.00 9.29 60.39
CA ILE A 24 9.42 8.77 61.71
C ILE A 24 8.22 8.70 62.64
N ILE A 25 8.00 7.53 63.21
CA ILE A 25 7.00 7.28 64.22
C ILE A 25 7.70 6.65 65.44
N VAL A 26 7.46 7.21 66.62
CA VAL A 26 7.97 6.68 67.87
C VAL A 26 6.79 6.30 68.78
N ALA A 27 6.84 5.05 69.30
CA ALA A 27 5.84 4.56 70.27
C ALA A 27 6.52 4.22 71.60
N ASP A 28 5.75 4.27 72.69
CA ASP A 28 6.18 3.80 74.00
C ASP A 28 6.13 2.26 74.10
N VAL A 29 6.50 1.71 75.24
CA VAL A 29 6.50 0.26 75.52
C VAL A 29 5.13 -0.42 75.42
N ARG A 30 4.04 0.37 75.47
CA ARG A 30 2.67 -0.12 75.26
C ARG A 30 2.21 -0.01 73.83
N GLY A 31 3.02 0.57 72.92
CA GLY A 31 2.68 0.83 71.55
C GLY A 31 1.98 2.17 71.34
N ALA A 32 1.66 2.97 72.40
CA ALA A 32 1.04 4.27 72.20
C ALA A 32 2.01 5.21 71.45
N ILE A 33 1.57 5.85 70.35
CA ILE A 33 2.37 6.77 69.57
C ILE A 33 2.65 8.04 70.36
N ARG A 34 3.92 8.37 70.53
CA ARG A 34 4.40 9.55 71.24
C ARG A 34 4.92 10.65 70.35
N TYR A 35 5.41 10.28 69.16
CA TYR A 35 5.89 11.26 68.23
C TYR A 35 5.69 10.78 66.80
N VAL A 36 5.37 11.73 65.92
CA VAL A 36 5.29 11.53 64.44
C VAL A 36 5.85 12.78 63.79
N ASN A 37 6.80 12.63 62.89
CA ASN A 37 7.35 13.76 62.14
C ASN A 37 6.42 14.19 61.00
N ASN A 38 6.73 15.33 60.35
CA ASN A 38 5.94 15.87 59.24
C ASN A 38 5.86 14.92 58.05
N ALA A 39 6.96 14.29 57.67
CA ALA A 39 6.99 13.34 56.54
C ALA A 39 6.01 12.17 56.76
N ALA A 40 5.95 11.59 57.97
CA ALA A 40 5.02 10.51 58.25
C ALA A 40 3.55 10.98 58.21
N ARG A 41 3.26 12.21 58.70
CA ARG A 41 1.92 12.80 58.58
C ARG A 41 1.50 13.00 57.14
N ASP A 42 2.42 13.53 56.34
CA ASP A 42 2.18 13.75 54.89
C ASP A 42 1.95 12.43 54.16
N MET A 43 2.71 11.37 54.47
CA MET A 43 2.53 10.05 53.88
C MET A 43 1.16 9.46 54.21
N HIS A 44 0.67 9.59 55.46
CA HIS A 44 -0.64 9.05 55.86
C HIS A 44 -1.82 9.96 55.43
N GLY A 45 -1.57 11.24 55.20
CA GLY A 45 -2.60 12.21 54.82
C GLY A 45 -3.59 12.52 55.99
N VAL A 46 -3.18 12.30 57.21
CA VAL A 46 -4.00 12.54 58.44
C VAL A 46 -3.24 13.40 59.42
N ALA A 47 -3.94 14.35 60.02
CA ALA A 47 -3.33 15.31 60.96
C ALA A 47 -3.10 14.73 62.36
N ASP A 48 -3.94 13.82 62.81
CA ASP A 48 -3.89 13.22 64.18
C ASP A 48 -3.55 11.73 64.06
N LEU A 49 -2.38 11.38 64.61
CA LEU A 49 -1.82 10.03 64.59
C LEU A 49 -1.80 9.41 65.99
N HIS A 50 -2.48 10.03 67.02
CA HIS A 50 -2.61 9.49 68.37
C HIS A 50 -3.74 8.46 68.40
N VAL A 51 -3.40 7.21 68.26
CA VAL A 51 -4.33 6.07 68.15
C VAL A 51 -3.81 4.95 69.06
N GLU A 52 -4.73 4.20 69.65
CA GLU A 52 -4.35 2.97 70.35
C GLU A 52 -3.76 1.94 69.41
N PRO A 53 -2.84 1.10 69.87
CA PRO A 53 -2.13 0.18 68.99
C PRO A 53 -3.02 -0.74 68.12
N GLU A 54 -4.14 -1.19 68.73
CA GLU A 54 -5.09 -2.11 68.12
C GLU A 54 -5.77 -1.55 66.86
N ASP A 55 -5.87 -0.21 66.77
CA ASP A 55 -6.54 0.52 65.68
C ASP A 55 -5.57 1.02 64.59
N TYR A 56 -4.25 0.72 64.66
CA TYR A 56 -3.26 1.23 63.72
C TYR A 56 -3.59 0.91 62.26
N ALA A 57 -3.87 -0.37 61.96
CA ALA A 57 -4.08 -0.82 60.59
C ALA A 57 -5.32 -0.15 59.98
N ASP A 58 -6.42 -0.10 60.73
CA ASP A 58 -7.69 0.48 60.25
C ASP A 58 -7.63 2.00 60.15
N ARG A 59 -7.07 2.66 61.18
CA ARG A 59 -7.03 4.14 61.28
C ARG A 59 -6.08 4.76 60.27
N TYR A 60 -4.96 4.08 59.99
CA TYR A 60 -3.95 4.54 59.03
C TYR A 60 -4.11 3.90 57.65
N HIS A 61 -5.17 3.13 57.47
CA HIS A 61 -5.49 2.48 56.19
C HIS A 61 -4.28 1.77 55.59
N LEU A 62 -3.68 0.87 56.38
CA LEU A 62 -2.50 0.09 55.99
C LEU A 62 -2.92 -1.21 55.31
N PHE A 63 -2.33 -1.48 54.19
CA PHE A 63 -2.58 -2.67 53.38
C PHE A 63 -1.28 -3.42 53.10
N THR A 64 -1.38 -4.74 52.91
CA THR A 64 -0.29 -5.52 52.37
C THR A 64 -0.02 -5.14 50.92
N VAL A 65 1.10 -5.59 50.37
CA VAL A 65 1.43 -5.38 48.90
C VAL A 65 0.46 -6.09 47.98
N GLU A 66 -0.28 -7.08 48.46
CA GLU A 66 -1.36 -7.79 47.77
C GLU A 66 -2.69 -7.02 47.81
N GLY A 67 -2.79 -5.97 48.65
CA GLY A 67 -3.99 -5.11 48.76
C GLY A 67 -4.97 -5.54 49.84
N ASP A 68 -4.62 -6.50 50.71
CA ASP A 68 -5.41 -6.92 51.87
C ASP A 68 -5.13 -6.00 53.07
N PRO A 69 -6.06 -5.78 53.98
CA PRO A 69 -5.80 -5.05 55.23
C PRO A 69 -4.61 -5.64 55.98
N HIS A 70 -3.67 -4.79 56.37
CA HIS A 70 -2.44 -5.27 57.03
C HIS A 70 -2.75 -5.79 58.44
N PRO A 71 -2.41 -7.06 58.75
CA PRO A 71 -2.62 -7.57 60.12
C PRO A 71 -1.82 -6.75 61.15
N PHE A 72 -2.47 -6.36 62.27
CA PHE A 72 -1.80 -5.56 63.29
C PHE A 72 -0.52 -6.22 63.84
N GLU A 73 -0.57 -7.52 64.08
CA GLU A 73 0.55 -8.29 64.62
C GLU A 73 1.80 -8.28 63.72
N ASP A 74 1.61 -8.09 62.42
CA ASP A 74 2.66 -8.09 61.41
C ASP A 74 3.22 -6.69 61.12
N LEU A 75 2.58 -5.65 61.63
CA LEU A 75 3.06 -4.28 61.48
C LEU A 75 4.46 -4.11 62.07
N ALA A 76 5.37 -3.47 61.30
CA ALA A 76 6.74 -3.29 61.73
C ALA A 76 6.90 -2.65 63.08
N LEU A 77 6.10 -1.59 63.39
CA LEU A 77 6.11 -0.92 64.69
C LEU A 77 5.60 -1.83 65.80
N ALA A 78 4.53 -2.58 65.61
CA ALA A 78 3.98 -3.51 66.58
C ALA A 78 4.97 -4.62 66.92
N ARG A 79 5.70 -5.12 65.94
CA ARG A 79 6.78 -6.10 66.13
C ARG A 79 7.94 -5.51 66.94
N ALA A 80 8.34 -4.26 66.65
CA ALA A 80 9.42 -3.60 67.35
C ALA A 80 9.07 -3.29 68.80
N VAL A 81 7.80 -2.99 69.11
CA VAL A 81 7.29 -2.87 70.48
C VAL A 81 7.43 -4.18 71.29
N ARG A 82 7.35 -5.34 70.57
CA ARG A 82 7.59 -6.67 71.15
C ARG A 82 9.07 -7.05 71.27
N GLY A 83 9.97 -6.15 70.90
CA GLY A 83 11.41 -6.36 71.01
C GLY A 83 12.07 -6.94 69.74
N GLU A 84 11.34 -7.02 68.60
CA GLU A 84 11.85 -7.48 67.35
C GLU A 84 12.54 -6.34 66.57
N GLU A 85 13.67 -6.60 65.88
CA GLU A 85 14.16 -5.69 64.86
C GLU A 85 13.58 -6.09 63.51
N VAL A 86 12.99 -5.13 62.80
CA VAL A 86 12.32 -5.32 61.49
C VAL A 86 12.97 -4.42 60.49
N PHE A 87 13.29 -4.96 59.30
CA PHE A 87 13.97 -4.22 58.25
C PHE A 87 13.24 -4.34 56.92
N ASP A 88 13.10 -3.21 56.21
CA ASP A 88 12.67 -3.09 54.82
C ASP A 88 11.37 -3.86 54.50
N VAL A 89 10.39 -3.80 55.43
CA VAL A 89 9.07 -4.40 55.18
C VAL A 89 8.25 -3.46 54.31
N PRO A 90 7.69 -3.92 53.19
CA PRO A 90 6.85 -3.13 52.30
C PRO A 90 5.38 -3.20 52.72
N TRP A 91 4.67 -2.08 52.60
CA TRP A 91 3.21 -2.00 52.72
C TRP A 91 2.67 -0.85 51.90
N ILE A 92 1.32 -0.75 51.78
CA ILE A 92 0.61 0.32 51.11
C ILE A 92 -0.14 1.15 52.17
N ILE A 93 -0.01 2.47 52.10
CA ILE A 93 -0.80 3.43 52.85
C ILE A 93 -1.85 3.99 51.88
N ARG A 94 -3.13 3.79 52.17
CA ARG A 94 -4.21 4.37 51.36
C ARG A 94 -4.72 5.61 52.03
N ARG A 95 -4.46 6.78 51.47
CA ARG A 95 -4.90 8.07 51.98
C ARG A 95 -6.42 8.23 51.90
N PRO A 96 -7.02 9.12 52.71
CA PRO A 96 -8.46 9.42 52.65
C PRO A 96 -8.92 9.97 51.31
N ASP A 97 -8.04 10.58 50.51
CA ASP A 97 -8.31 11.08 49.16
C ASP A 97 -8.26 9.98 48.09
N GLY A 98 -7.97 8.74 48.49
CA GLY A 98 -7.82 7.59 47.58
C GLY A 98 -6.42 7.41 46.99
N THR A 99 -5.46 8.29 47.29
CA THR A 99 -4.06 8.15 46.85
C THR A 99 -3.38 7.00 47.59
N GLU A 100 -2.62 6.17 46.90
CA GLU A 100 -1.83 5.09 47.49
C GLU A 100 -0.35 5.47 47.56
N ILE A 101 0.26 5.30 48.73
CA ILE A 101 1.68 5.45 48.97
C ILE A 101 2.29 4.07 49.18
N TRP A 102 3.24 3.72 48.33
CA TRP A 102 4.06 2.52 48.53
C TRP A 102 5.15 2.81 49.53
N ALA A 103 5.03 2.28 50.75
CA ALA A 103 5.93 2.53 51.85
C ALA A 103 6.83 1.31 52.10
N VAL A 104 8.07 1.57 52.47
CA VAL A 104 8.97 0.59 53.02
C VAL A 104 9.43 1.09 54.36
N GLY A 105 9.32 0.27 55.39
CA GLY A 105 9.69 0.70 56.75
C GLY A 105 10.57 -0.29 57.46
N SER A 106 11.37 0.26 58.36
CA SER A 106 12.20 -0.48 59.29
C SER A 106 11.90 0.00 60.72
N ALA A 107 11.75 -0.95 61.62
CA ALA A 107 11.43 -0.63 63.02
C ALA A 107 12.40 -1.33 63.97
N LYS A 108 12.74 -0.63 65.05
CA LYS A 108 13.63 -1.13 66.10
C LYS A 108 13.15 -0.78 67.49
N PRO A 109 13.40 -1.64 68.51
CA PRO A 109 13.26 -1.27 69.89
C PRO A 109 14.15 -0.08 70.27
N LEU A 110 13.61 0.87 71.01
CA LEU A 110 14.41 1.91 71.63
C LEU A 110 14.80 1.46 73.07
N LEU A 111 16.12 1.46 73.25
CA LEU A 111 16.67 1.05 74.58
C LEU A 111 17.11 2.23 75.36
N GLY A 112 16.81 2.22 76.68
CA GLY A 112 17.32 3.16 77.66
C GLY A 112 18.79 2.93 78.01
N GLU A 113 19.36 3.81 78.89
CA GLU A 113 20.80 3.72 79.26
C GLU A 113 21.12 2.44 80.04
N ALA A 114 20.20 1.80 80.73
CA ALA A 114 20.40 0.52 81.42
C ALA A 114 20.10 -0.72 80.54
N GLY A 115 19.76 -0.51 79.25
CA GLY A 115 19.46 -1.57 78.27
C GLY A 115 18.00 -2.04 78.36
N GLU A 116 17.15 -1.42 79.16
CA GLU A 116 15.68 -1.66 79.18
C GLU A 116 15.05 -1.12 77.87
N GLN A 117 14.01 -1.76 77.44
CA GLN A 117 13.21 -1.22 76.30
C GLN A 117 12.31 -0.09 76.83
N ILE A 118 12.46 1.12 76.29
CA ILE A 118 11.68 2.30 76.56
C ILE A 118 10.63 2.65 75.55
N GLY A 119 10.69 2.00 74.35
CA GLY A 119 9.76 2.19 73.27
C GLY A 119 10.23 1.51 71.95
N ALA A 120 9.71 1.98 70.81
CA ALA A 120 10.11 1.54 69.50
C ALA A 120 10.10 2.74 68.54
N VAL A 121 10.96 2.69 67.52
CA VAL A 121 10.99 3.65 66.43
C VAL A 121 10.76 2.94 65.09
N LEU A 122 9.89 3.53 64.28
CA LEU A 122 9.65 3.13 62.88
C LEU A 122 10.12 4.26 61.98
N THR A 123 10.92 3.90 60.98
CA THR A 123 11.26 4.76 59.85
C THR A 123 10.50 4.29 58.61
N ILE A 124 9.91 5.21 57.87
CA ILE A 124 9.10 4.92 56.70
C ILE A 124 9.66 5.70 55.51
N ARG A 125 9.91 5.02 54.41
CA ARG A 125 10.35 5.63 53.16
C ARG A 125 9.26 5.51 52.13
N ASP A 126 8.94 6.62 51.47
CA ASP A 126 8.06 6.63 50.31
C ASP A 126 8.82 6.09 49.08
N MET A 127 8.33 5.00 48.50
CA MET A 127 8.88 4.35 47.33
C MET A 127 7.95 4.47 46.13
N THR A 128 6.91 5.30 46.21
CA THR A 128 5.84 5.39 45.19
C THR A 128 6.39 5.71 43.82
N GLU A 129 7.20 6.79 43.71
CA GLU A 129 7.82 7.15 42.39
C GLU A 129 8.72 6.03 41.83
N THR A 130 9.50 5.40 42.70
CA THR A 130 10.40 4.30 42.29
C THR A 130 9.60 3.09 41.81
N MET A 131 8.50 2.75 42.50
CA MET A 131 7.64 1.62 42.11
C MET A 131 6.87 1.92 40.84
N HIS A 132 6.35 3.14 40.67
CA HIS A 132 5.70 3.54 39.42
C HIS A 132 6.67 3.48 38.26
N ALA A 133 7.84 4.10 38.33
CA ALA A 133 8.84 4.07 37.26
C ALA A 133 9.26 2.63 36.91
N ARG A 134 9.41 1.76 37.91
CA ARG A 134 9.74 0.33 37.71
C ARG A 134 8.61 -0.42 37.01
N ASN A 135 7.35 -0.16 37.39
CA ASN A 135 6.20 -0.79 36.76
C ASN A 135 6.02 -0.31 35.33
N GLU A 136 6.12 0.99 35.06
CA GLU A 136 6.07 1.55 33.71
C GLU A 136 7.16 0.96 32.81
N LEU A 137 8.38 0.85 33.33
CA LEU A 137 9.47 0.21 32.59
C LEU A 137 9.14 -1.24 32.25
N ARG A 138 8.64 -2.01 33.24
CA ARG A 138 8.28 -3.42 33.03
C ARG A 138 7.15 -3.57 32.01
N GLU A 139 6.09 -2.76 32.11
CA GLU A 139 4.99 -2.78 31.14
C GLU A 139 5.47 -2.41 29.72
N SER A 140 6.36 -1.41 29.64
CA SER A 140 6.98 -1.04 28.37
C SER A 140 7.82 -2.18 27.79
N GLU A 141 8.66 -2.83 28.62
CA GLU A 141 9.46 -3.98 28.19
C GLU A 141 8.60 -5.16 27.75
N GLU A 142 7.53 -5.48 28.49
CA GLU A 142 6.58 -6.55 28.16
C GLU A 142 5.86 -6.25 26.84
N THR A 143 5.45 -5.00 26.65
CA THR A 143 4.79 -4.55 25.41
C THR A 143 5.73 -4.67 24.20
N VAL A 144 6.94 -4.16 24.34
CA VAL A 144 7.96 -4.25 23.26
C VAL A 144 8.27 -5.70 22.94
N ARG A 145 8.40 -6.55 23.96
CA ARG A 145 8.63 -7.99 23.79
C ARG A 145 7.47 -8.66 23.07
N ALA A 146 6.22 -8.34 23.45
CA ALA A 146 5.04 -8.87 22.79
C ALA A 146 5.00 -8.49 21.31
N PHE A 147 5.28 -7.24 20.94
CA PHE A 147 5.41 -6.80 19.56
C PHE A 147 6.49 -7.57 18.81
N PHE A 148 7.66 -7.73 19.40
CA PHE A 148 8.79 -8.44 18.81
C PHE A 148 8.43 -9.91 18.53
N GLU A 149 7.73 -10.58 19.46
CA GLU A 149 7.40 -12.01 19.34
C GLU A 149 6.16 -12.26 18.45
N THR A 150 5.15 -11.37 18.49
CA THR A 150 3.90 -11.60 17.76
C THR A 150 3.90 -11.01 16.35
N ALA A 151 4.89 -10.21 15.99
CA ALA A 151 5.04 -9.69 14.65
C ALA A 151 5.03 -10.83 13.62
N GLY A 152 4.17 -10.73 12.57
CA GLY A 152 4.09 -11.70 11.48
C GLY A 152 5.35 -11.78 10.61
N VAL A 153 6.44 -11.15 11.03
CA VAL A 153 7.73 -11.03 10.36
C VAL A 153 8.82 -11.73 11.16
N TYR A 154 9.88 -12.12 10.50
CA TYR A 154 11.10 -12.64 11.12
C TYR A 154 11.95 -11.46 11.56
N THR A 155 12.22 -11.33 12.86
CA THR A 155 12.98 -10.20 13.39
C THR A 155 14.20 -10.67 14.15
N ALA A 156 15.30 -9.94 13.98
CA ALA A 156 16.54 -10.17 14.73
C ALA A 156 17.29 -8.86 14.98
N VAL A 157 18.02 -8.83 16.05
CA VAL A 157 19.09 -7.87 16.33
C VAL A 157 20.42 -8.59 16.11
N ILE A 158 21.27 -7.98 15.33
CA ILE A 158 22.49 -8.59 14.80
C ILE A 158 23.67 -7.69 15.09
N ASP A 159 24.74 -8.25 15.61
CA ASP A 159 26.05 -7.60 15.69
C ASP A 159 26.87 -8.01 14.46
N VAL A 160 27.23 -7.03 13.65
CA VAL A 160 28.05 -7.22 12.44
C VAL A 160 29.52 -7.20 12.80
N GLU A 161 30.21 -8.27 12.48
CA GLU A 161 31.67 -8.45 12.66
C GLU A 161 32.36 -8.30 11.29
N GLU A 162 33.68 -8.44 11.25
CA GLU A 162 34.48 -8.22 10.03
C GLU A 162 34.12 -9.24 8.93
N ASP A 163 34.04 -10.52 9.26
CA ASP A 163 33.80 -11.63 8.31
C ASP A 163 32.54 -12.45 8.60
N ASP A 164 31.80 -12.13 9.66
CA ASP A 164 30.59 -12.82 10.07
C ASP A 164 29.63 -11.85 10.78
N PHE A 165 28.51 -12.38 11.21
CA PHE A 165 27.58 -11.66 12.07
C PHE A 165 27.09 -12.59 13.19
N LYS A 166 26.75 -12.00 14.33
CA LYS A 166 26.19 -12.71 15.48
C LYS A 166 24.78 -12.26 15.77
N LEU A 167 23.89 -13.20 16.01
CA LEU A 167 22.54 -12.89 16.45
C LEU A 167 22.58 -12.56 17.95
N VAL A 168 22.21 -11.34 18.29
CA VAL A 168 22.06 -10.88 19.66
C VAL A 168 20.74 -11.34 20.24
N MET A 169 19.68 -11.22 19.45
CA MET A 169 18.36 -11.73 19.74
C MET A 169 17.56 -11.92 18.44
N GLY A 170 16.55 -12.75 18.48
CA GLY A 170 15.60 -12.94 17.41
C GLY A 170 14.27 -13.42 17.99
N ASN A 171 13.18 -13.16 17.28
CA ASN A 171 11.89 -13.62 17.72
C ASN A 171 11.72 -15.15 17.53
N GLN A 172 10.73 -15.72 18.23
CA GLN A 172 10.47 -17.16 18.21
C GLN A 172 10.20 -17.67 16.79
N ARG A 173 9.57 -16.84 15.94
CA ARG A 173 9.32 -17.18 14.54
C ARG A 173 10.62 -17.44 13.77
N MET A 174 11.62 -16.60 13.97
CA MET A 174 12.93 -16.78 13.34
C MET A 174 13.68 -18.00 13.91
N ALA A 175 13.64 -18.19 15.23
CA ALA A 175 14.25 -19.36 15.87
C ALA A 175 13.65 -20.67 15.32
N THR A 176 12.33 -20.74 15.21
CA THR A 176 11.63 -21.90 14.65
C THR A 176 12.01 -22.15 13.18
N ALA A 177 12.12 -21.09 12.37
CA ALA A 177 12.49 -21.23 10.95
C ALA A 177 13.89 -21.79 10.72
N PHE A 178 14.80 -21.58 11.69
CA PHE A 178 16.15 -22.17 11.67
C PHE A 178 16.27 -23.47 12.47
N GLY A 179 15.18 -23.96 13.09
CA GLY A 179 15.19 -25.17 13.90
C GLY A 179 16.02 -25.03 15.20
N LEU A 180 16.12 -23.83 15.75
CA LEU A 180 16.91 -23.51 16.93
C LEU A 180 16.00 -23.16 18.11
N GLU A 181 16.39 -23.57 19.32
CA GLU A 181 15.72 -23.16 20.56
C GLU A 181 16.02 -21.70 20.91
N THR A 182 17.23 -21.25 20.62
CA THR A 182 17.66 -19.86 20.82
C THR A 182 18.58 -19.41 19.70
N LEU A 183 18.43 -18.15 19.31
CA LEU A 183 19.30 -17.49 18.34
C LEU A 183 20.44 -16.72 19.00
N CYS A 184 20.35 -16.44 20.30
CA CYS A 184 21.30 -15.60 21.00
C CYS A 184 22.71 -16.18 20.97
N GLY A 185 23.68 -15.38 20.53
CA GLY A 185 25.08 -15.72 20.44
C GLY A 185 25.49 -16.63 19.27
N GLN A 186 24.52 -17.06 18.44
CA GLN A 186 24.81 -17.91 17.28
C GLN A 186 25.51 -17.11 16.18
N SER A 187 26.48 -17.77 15.50
CA SER A 187 27.14 -17.28 14.29
C SER A 187 26.14 -17.29 13.13
N GLY A 188 26.03 -16.19 12.40
CA GLY A 188 25.20 -16.12 11.21
C GLY A 188 25.63 -17.13 10.14
N ARG A 189 26.93 -17.22 9.89
CA ARG A 189 27.51 -18.17 8.92
C ARG A 189 27.18 -19.62 9.25
N ALA A 190 27.17 -19.99 10.52
CA ALA A 190 26.82 -21.35 10.97
C ALA A 190 25.33 -21.67 10.71
N ILE A 191 24.44 -20.65 10.76
CA ILE A 191 23.00 -20.83 10.56
C ILE A 191 22.64 -20.82 9.07
N VAL A 192 23.15 -19.83 8.31
CA VAL A 192 22.68 -19.58 6.94
C VAL A 192 23.64 -20.08 5.85
N GLY A 193 24.83 -20.58 6.23
CA GLY A 193 25.88 -21.01 5.33
C GLY A 193 26.75 -19.88 4.76
N ASP A 194 27.88 -20.23 4.16
CA ASP A 194 28.88 -19.26 3.70
C ASP A 194 28.34 -18.33 2.62
N GLU A 195 27.72 -18.86 1.57
CA GLU A 195 27.27 -18.10 0.40
C GLU A 195 26.23 -17.05 0.76
N PHE A 196 25.23 -17.42 1.56
CA PHE A 196 24.20 -16.47 1.97
C PHE A 196 24.73 -15.48 3.02
N SER A 197 25.62 -15.91 3.91
CA SER A 197 26.29 -15.03 4.87
C SER A 197 27.05 -13.90 4.17
N GLU A 198 27.86 -14.23 3.16
CA GLU A 198 28.59 -13.23 2.37
C GLU A 198 27.65 -12.25 1.67
N TRP A 199 26.55 -12.76 1.12
CA TRP A 199 25.56 -11.94 0.45
C TRP A 199 24.85 -10.98 1.41
N ILE A 200 24.34 -11.46 2.54
CA ILE A 200 23.62 -10.61 3.51
C ILE A 200 24.53 -9.60 4.21
N MET A 201 25.80 -9.98 4.43
CA MET A 201 26.83 -9.09 4.97
C MET A 201 27.03 -7.82 4.12
N GLN A 202 26.89 -7.92 2.79
CA GLN A 202 26.92 -6.73 1.92
C GLN A 202 25.77 -5.77 2.23
N GLY A 203 24.57 -6.32 2.50
CA GLY A 203 23.39 -5.55 2.94
C GLY A 203 23.63 -4.85 4.28
N PHE A 204 24.19 -5.56 5.26
CA PHE A 204 24.54 -5.01 6.57
C PHE A 204 25.55 -3.86 6.47
N ARG A 205 26.64 -4.08 5.74
CA ARG A 205 27.69 -3.06 5.52
C ARG A 205 27.13 -1.83 4.80
N ARG A 206 26.23 -2.02 3.81
CA ARG A 206 25.58 -0.92 3.11
C ARG A 206 24.70 -0.10 4.04
N ALA A 207 23.88 -0.74 4.86
CA ALA A 207 23.05 -0.07 5.84
C ALA A 207 23.88 0.71 6.86
N GLN A 208 24.98 0.13 7.35
CA GLN A 208 25.87 0.82 8.27
C GLN A 208 26.58 2.02 7.65
N ALA A 209 27.01 1.91 6.39
CA ALA A 209 27.72 2.98 5.68
C ALA A 209 26.80 4.16 5.35
N SER A 210 25.55 3.91 4.98
CA SER A 210 24.55 4.95 4.68
C SER A 210 23.90 5.56 5.92
N ALA A 211 23.96 4.86 7.06
CA ALA A 211 23.19 5.14 8.27
C ALA A 211 21.65 5.17 8.05
N GLU A 212 21.19 4.57 6.94
CA GLU A 212 19.79 4.50 6.54
C GLU A 212 19.33 3.04 6.38
N PRO A 213 18.01 2.75 6.51
CA PRO A 213 17.49 1.43 6.26
C PRO A 213 17.77 0.97 4.82
N THR A 214 18.24 -0.26 4.69
CA THR A 214 18.47 -0.92 3.39
C THR A 214 17.44 -2.03 3.19
N ILE A 215 16.80 -2.06 2.03
CA ILE A 215 15.82 -3.10 1.67
C ILE A 215 16.47 -4.05 0.67
N VAL A 216 16.33 -5.36 0.92
CA VAL A 216 16.83 -6.41 0.04
C VAL A 216 15.79 -7.50 -0.13
N GLU A 217 15.57 -7.96 -1.37
CA GLU A 217 14.74 -9.13 -1.66
C GLU A 217 15.66 -10.33 -1.94
N TYR A 218 15.33 -11.50 -1.38
CA TYR A 218 16.15 -12.69 -1.54
C TYR A 218 15.33 -13.97 -1.48
N PRO A 219 15.76 -15.01 -2.23
CA PRO A 219 15.21 -16.34 -2.05
C PRO A 219 15.94 -17.06 -0.91
N TRP A 220 15.16 -17.72 -0.06
CA TRP A 220 15.69 -18.58 1.00
C TRP A 220 15.00 -19.95 1.00
N LYS A 221 15.72 -21.00 1.35
CA LYS A 221 15.16 -22.35 1.42
C LYS A 221 14.83 -22.69 2.88
N THR A 222 13.53 -22.74 3.19
CA THR A 222 13.02 -23.14 4.50
C THR A 222 12.30 -24.49 4.36
N ASP A 223 12.60 -25.44 5.21
CA ASP A 223 11.99 -26.80 5.18
C ASP A 223 12.09 -27.49 3.80
N GLY A 224 13.19 -27.26 3.09
CA GLY A 224 13.37 -27.77 1.73
C GLY A 224 12.62 -27.02 0.64
N VAL A 225 11.76 -26.05 0.97
CA VAL A 225 10.97 -25.24 0.05
C VAL A 225 11.65 -23.88 -0.17
N ARG A 226 11.80 -23.48 -1.44
CA ARG A 226 12.31 -22.15 -1.79
C ARG A 226 11.20 -21.12 -1.61
N ARG A 227 11.44 -20.13 -0.76
CA ARG A 227 10.56 -18.99 -0.50
C ARG A 227 11.25 -17.69 -0.82
N TRP A 228 10.47 -16.65 -1.02
CA TRP A 228 10.98 -15.30 -1.24
C TRP A 228 10.74 -14.43 -0.02
N PHE A 229 11.76 -13.68 0.35
CA PHE A 229 11.72 -12.76 1.47
C PHE A 229 12.12 -11.35 1.06
N VAL A 230 11.53 -10.37 1.71
CA VAL A 230 12.02 -8.99 1.72
C VAL A 230 12.51 -8.67 3.12
N ALA A 231 13.76 -8.25 3.24
CA ALA A 231 14.33 -7.81 4.50
C ALA A 231 14.60 -6.31 4.50
N THR A 232 14.21 -5.67 5.61
CA THR A 232 14.64 -4.32 5.95
C THR A 232 15.72 -4.40 7.00
N ILE A 233 16.90 -3.85 6.70
CA ILE A 233 18.07 -3.81 7.56
C ILE A 233 18.24 -2.38 8.04
N THR A 234 18.06 -2.14 9.34
CA THR A 234 18.12 -0.81 9.95
C THR A 234 19.30 -0.70 10.89
N PRO A 235 20.25 0.22 10.68
CA PRO A 235 21.35 0.44 11.62
C PRO A 235 20.84 1.01 12.94
N MET A 236 21.34 0.51 14.06
CA MET A 236 20.92 0.96 15.39
C MET A 236 21.80 2.11 15.87
N ARG A 237 21.18 3.23 16.25
CA ARG A 237 21.87 4.47 16.65
C ARG A 237 22.76 4.31 17.91
N ASN A 238 22.48 3.34 18.76
CA ASN A 238 23.20 3.09 20.00
C ASN A 238 24.45 2.21 19.83
N SER A 239 24.72 1.70 18.62
CA SER A 239 25.88 0.85 18.35
C SER A 239 26.25 0.88 16.86
N ALA A 240 27.48 1.26 16.57
CA ALA A 240 28.00 1.26 15.19
C ALA A 240 28.06 -0.15 14.54
N LYS A 241 28.05 -1.21 15.35
CA LYS A 241 28.13 -2.59 14.89
C LYS A 241 26.77 -3.29 14.78
N ARG A 242 25.71 -2.65 15.32
CA ARG A 242 24.43 -3.32 15.49
C ARG A 242 23.43 -2.91 14.45
N VAL A 243 22.73 -3.89 13.87
CA VAL A 243 21.61 -3.68 12.96
C VAL A 243 20.38 -4.44 13.46
N PHE A 244 19.22 -3.89 13.14
CA PHE A 244 17.94 -4.56 13.29
C PHE A 244 17.52 -5.09 11.92
N LEU A 245 17.14 -6.36 11.86
CA LEU A 245 16.65 -7.05 10.69
C LEU A 245 15.16 -7.37 10.88
N ALA A 246 14.33 -6.95 9.93
CA ALA A 246 12.96 -7.41 9.81
C ALA A 246 12.77 -8.04 8.44
N SER A 247 12.36 -9.30 8.36
CA SER A 247 12.18 -10.03 7.10
C SER A 247 10.77 -10.58 7.00
N LEU A 248 10.13 -10.32 5.85
CA LEU A 248 8.75 -10.74 5.54
C LEU A 248 8.78 -11.76 4.40
N ASP A 249 8.02 -12.84 4.54
CA ASP A 249 7.77 -13.79 3.46
C ASP A 249 6.85 -13.15 2.40
N ILE A 250 7.35 -13.01 1.19
CA ILE A 250 6.66 -12.45 0.03
C ILE A 250 6.43 -13.48 -1.07
N THR A 251 6.50 -14.78 -0.74
CA THR A 251 6.37 -15.88 -1.71
C THR A 251 5.07 -15.78 -2.48
N SER A 252 3.94 -15.63 -1.79
CA SER A 252 2.63 -15.52 -2.43
C SER A 252 2.52 -14.30 -3.35
N ARG A 253 3.16 -13.17 -2.98
CA ARG A 253 3.24 -11.98 -3.85
C ARG A 253 4.00 -12.31 -5.14
N LYS A 254 5.17 -12.94 -5.02
CA LYS A 254 6.00 -13.33 -6.18
C LYS A 254 5.32 -14.35 -7.07
N GLU A 255 4.58 -15.28 -6.51
CA GLU A 255 3.77 -16.24 -7.26
C GLU A 255 2.66 -15.54 -8.05
N MET A 256 1.90 -14.64 -7.40
CA MET A 256 0.88 -13.85 -8.08
C MET A 256 1.44 -12.94 -9.19
N GLU A 257 2.59 -12.28 -8.96
CA GLU A 257 3.28 -11.49 -9.98
C GLU A 257 3.64 -12.34 -11.19
N ARG A 258 4.19 -13.53 -10.98
CA ARG A 258 4.56 -14.48 -12.04
C ARG A 258 3.34 -15.05 -12.80
N ASP A 259 2.28 -15.37 -12.07
CA ASP A 259 1.04 -15.87 -12.67
C ASP A 259 0.38 -14.81 -13.56
N LEU A 260 0.37 -13.55 -13.08
CA LEU A 260 -0.12 -12.41 -13.85
C LEU A 260 0.71 -12.19 -15.11
N GLU A 261 2.03 -12.23 -15.01
CA GLU A 261 2.93 -12.08 -16.16
C GLU A 261 2.70 -13.20 -17.20
N THR A 262 2.55 -14.44 -16.72
CA THR A 262 2.24 -15.59 -17.58
C THR A 262 0.86 -15.46 -18.24
N ALA A 263 -0.14 -14.98 -17.51
CA ALA A 263 -1.48 -14.74 -18.05
C ALA A 263 -1.48 -13.64 -19.12
N LEU A 264 -0.72 -12.55 -18.90
CA LEU A 264 -0.54 -11.49 -19.89
C LEU A 264 0.12 -12.00 -21.16
N GLN A 265 1.23 -12.74 -21.04
CA GLN A 265 1.91 -13.35 -22.19
C GLN A 265 1.00 -14.29 -22.98
N THR A 266 0.21 -15.10 -22.27
CA THR A 266 -0.76 -16.01 -22.87
C THR A 266 -1.87 -15.24 -23.60
N LYS A 267 -2.40 -14.17 -22.99
CA LYS A 267 -3.39 -13.28 -23.62
C LYS A 267 -2.85 -12.71 -24.94
N ASP A 268 -1.63 -12.18 -24.92
CA ASP A 268 -1.01 -11.55 -26.10
C ASP A 268 -0.79 -12.57 -27.22
N ALA A 269 -0.33 -13.78 -26.89
CA ALA A 269 -0.17 -14.86 -27.85
C ALA A 269 -1.52 -15.28 -28.46
N LEU A 270 -2.60 -15.36 -27.67
CA LEU A 270 -3.94 -15.69 -28.15
C LEU A 270 -4.50 -14.58 -29.06
N LEU A 271 -4.32 -13.31 -28.71
CA LEU A 271 -4.73 -12.19 -29.56
C LEU A 271 -4.03 -12.22 -30.90
N HIS A 272 -2.72 -12.49 -30.91
CA HIS A 272 -1.94 -12.61 -32.13
C HIS A 272 -2.45 -13.78 -33.02
N GLU A 273 -2.74 -14.95 -32.44
CA GLU A 273 -3.30 -16.11 -33.14
C GLU A 273 -4.70 -15.81 -33.72
N VAL A 274 -5.57 -15.15 -32.95
CA VAL A 274 -6.91 -14.75 -33.43
C VAL A 274 -6.77 -13.82 -34.65
N ASN A 275 -5.89 -12.84 -34.60
CA ASN A 275 -5.67 -11.89 -35.67
C ASN A 275 -5.15 -12.58 -36.94
N HIS A 276 -4.21 -13.51 -36.81
CA HIS A 276 -3.76 -14.34 -37.94
C HIS A 276 -4.88 -15.16 -38.54
N ARG A 277 -5.76 -15.74 -37.76
CA ARG A 277 -6.92 -16.51 -38.25
C ARG A 277 -7.93 -15.63 -38.97
N VAL A 278 -8.22 -14.43 -38.46
CA VAL A 278 -9.10 -13.47 -39.13
C VAL A 278 -8.51 -13.08 -40.49
N LYS A 279 -7.22 -12.73 -40.55
CA LYS A 279 -6.53 -12.43 -41.80
C LYS A 279 -6.63 -13.59 -42.81
N ASN A 280 -6.35 -14.81 -42.39
CA ASN A 280 -6.44 -16.00 -43.23
C ASN A 280 -7.88 -16.22 -43.75
N SER A 281 -8.88 -16.03 -42.88
CA SER A 281 -10.29 -16.18 -43.29
C SER A 281 -10.70 -15.14 -44.35
N LEU A 282 -10.28 -13.88 -44.18
CA LEU A 282 -10.54 -12.82 -45.15
C LEU A 282 -9.83 -13.08 -46.48
N GLN A 283 -8.60 -13.61 -46.48
CA GLN A 283 -7.89 -14.04 -47.70
C GLN A 283 -8.61 -15.16 -48.45
N ILE A 284 -9.17 -16.14 -47.69
CA ILE A 284 -9.95 -17.23 -48.30
C ILE A 284 -11.21 -16.66 -48.96
N ILE A 285 -11.96 -15.78 -48.27
CA ILE A 285 -13.15 -15.15 -48.83
C ILE A 285 -12.82 -14.36 -50.10
N THR A 286 -11.76 -13.54 -50.06
CA THR A 286 -11.28 -12.79 -51.23
C THR A 286 -10.94 -13.71 -52.42
N SER A 287 -10.29 -14.82 -52.14
CA SER A 287 -9.94 -15.80 -53.17
C SER A 287 -11.17 -16.47 -53.78
N LEU A 288 -12.17 -16.82 -52.97
CA LEU A 288 -13.46 -17.38 -53.42
C LEU A 288 -14.22 -16.39 -54.30
N LEU A 289 -14.33 -15.12 -53.85
CA LEU A 289 -14.98 -14.06 -54.63
C LEU A 289 -14.29 -13.88 -55.99
N LYS A 290 -12.94 -13.88 -56.04
CA LYS A 290 -12.16 -13.78 -57.26
C LYS A 290 -12.39 -14.98 -58.22
N LEU A 291 -12.58 -16.18 -57.67
CA LEU A 291 -12.90 -17.36 -58.46
C LEU A 291 -14.31 -17.27 -59.06
N GLN A 292 -15.31 -16.85 -58.31
CA GLN A 292 -16.68 -16.66 -58.75
C GLN A 292 -16.80 -15.52 -59.78
N GLU A 293 -16.04 -14.44 -59.63
CA GLU A 293 -15.97 -13.32 -60.59
C GLU A 293 -15.61 -13.81 -62.00
N ARG A 294 -14.74 -14.80 -62.11
CA ARG A 294 -14.30 -15.38 -63.42
C ARG A 294 -15.35 -16.28 -64.06
N MET A 295 -16.33 -16.75 -63.31
CA MET A 295 -17.34 -17.71 -63.77
C MET A 295 -18.71 -17.07 -64.00
N GLY A 296 -18.90 -15.79 -63.57
CA GLY A 296 -20.13 -15.05 -63.67
C GLY A 296 -20.30 -14.30 -65.00
N ASP A 297 -21.54 -13.85 -65.29
CA ASP A 297 -21.80 -12.88 -66.34
C ASP A 297 -21.27 -11.48 -65.95
N ASP A 298 -21.24 -10.53 -66.90
CA ASP A 298 -20.68 -9.20 -66.66
C ASP A 298 -21.34 -8.44 -65.50
N VAL A 299 -22.65 -8.67 -65.24
CA VAL A 299 -23.36 -8.02 -64.14
C VAL A 299 -22.96 -8.63 -62.79
N LEU A 300 -22.96 -9.94 -62.69
CA LEU A 300 -22.54 -10.67 -61.52
C LEU A 300 -21.07 -10.41 -61.20
N ALA A 301 -20.20 -10.44 -62.23
CA ALA A 301 -18.77 -10.15 -62.08
C ALA A 301 -18.51 -8.75 -61.49
N ARG A 302 -19.31 -7.74 -61.87
CA ARG A 302 -19.21 -6.40 -61.30
C ARG A 302 -19.57 -6.38 -59.80
N HIS A 303 -20.68 -7.00 -59.40
CA HIS A 303 -21.08 -7.06 -57.99
C HIS A 303 -20.07 -7.85 -57.13
N LEU A 304 -19.51 -8.90 -57.69
CA LEU A 304 -18.47 -9.71 -56.99
C LEU A 304 -17.15 -8.92 -56.82
N ARG A 305 -16.78 -8.11 -57.81
CA ARG A 305 -15.63 -7.19 -57.67
C ARG A 305 -15.84 -6.17 -56.59
N GLU A 306 -17.01 -5.56 -56.51
CA GLU A 306 -17.35 -4.63 -55.46
C GLU A 306 -17.30 -5.29 -54.04
N ALA A 307 -17.89 -6.48 -53.89
CA ALA A 307 -17.82 -7.25 -52.64
C ALA A 307 -16.39 -7.62 -52.27
N ARG A 308 -15.58 -8.07 -53.25
CA ARG A 308 -14.18 -8.40 -53.02
C ARG A 308 -13.36 -7.18 -52.57
N SER A 309 -13.51 -6.04 -53.24
CA SER A 309 -12.85 -4.78 -52.87
C SER A 309 -13.15 -4.38 -51.41
N ARG A 310 -14.40 -4.55 -50.93
CA ARG A 310 -14.79 -4.30 -49.56
C ARG A 310 -14.13 -5.25 -48.58
N VAL A 311 -14.11 -6.54 -48.88
CA VAL A 311 -13.42 -7.53 -48.00
C VAL A 311 -11.92 -7.25 -47.94
N GLU A 312 -11.28 -6.90 -49.05
CA GLU A 312 -9.86 -6.49 -49.10
C GLU A 312 -9.61 -5.24 -48.24
N THR A 313 -10.52 -4.27 -48.27
CA THR A 313 -10.47 -3.07 -47.41
C THR A 313 -10.56 -3.44 -45.93
N VAL A 314 -11.55 -4.26 -45.56
CA VAL A 314 -11.67 -4.76 -44.18
C VAL A 314 -10.39 -5.46 -43.72
N ALA A 315 -9.82 -6.31 -44.58
CA ALA A 315 -8.59 -7.03 -44.26
C ALA A 315 -7.41 -6.08 -44.03
N ARG A 316 -7.23 -5.06 -44.87
CA ARG A 316 -6.16 -4.06 -44.71
C ARG A 316 -6.33 -3.20 -43.48
N VAL A 317 -7.57 -2.76 -43.18
CA VAL A 317 -7.92 -2.02 -41.95
C VAL A 317 -7.57 -2.85 -40.72
N HIS A 318 -8.00 -4.11 -40.73
CA HIS A 318 -7.73 -5.04 -39.63
C HIS A 318 -6.22 -5.29 -39.44
N GLU A 319 -5.48 -5.56 -40.53
CA GLU A 319 -4.03 -5.78 -40.49
C GLU A 319 -3.29 -4.59 -39.88
N ARG A 320 -3.62 -3.37 -40.31
CA ARG A 320 -2.92 -2.17 -39.85
C ARG A 320 -3.19 -1.81 -38.42
N LEU A 321 -4.39 -2.11 -37.89
CA LEU A 321 -4.76 -1.86 -36.49
C LEU A 321 -4.07 -2.81 -35.52
N TYR A 322 -3.77 -4.03 -35.95
CA TYR A 322 -3.17 -5.06 -35.09
C TYR A 322 -1.67 -5.28 -35.29
N ASP A 323 -1.06 -4.74 -36.39
CA ASP A 323 0.40 -4.77 -36.58
C ASP A 323 1.14 -3.71 -35.72
N THR A 324 0.43 -2.69 -35.19
CA THR A 324 0.97 -1.71 -34.27
C THR A 324 0.91 -2.26 -32.84
N SER A 325 1.95 -2.97 -32.46
CA SER A 325 2.11 -3.78 -31.23
C SER A 325 2.10 -3.02 -29.90
N ALA A 326 1.52 -1.83 -29.80
CA ALA A 326 1.68 -1.03 -28.59
C ALA A 326 0.39 -0.62 -27.86
N HIS A 327 -0.76 -0.45 -28.54
CA HIS A 327 -1.94 0.08 -27.80
C HIS A 327 -3.25 -0.35 -28.48
N ASP A 328 -4.26 -0.67 -27.72
CA ASP A 328 -5.65 -0.87 -28.15
C ASP A 328 -6.28 0.42 -28.77
N ARG A 329 -5.49 1.46 -29.04
CA ARG A 329 -5.89 2.77 -29.51
C ARG A 329 -5.08 3.24 -30.71
N VAL A 330 -5.72 4.03 -31.57
CA VAL A 330 -5.14 4.51 -32.82
C VAL A 330 -5.37 6.02 -32.91
N GLU A 331 -4.33 6.77 -33.29
CA GLU A 331 -4.47 8.18 -33.67
C GLU A 331 -5.26 8.22 -34.98
N ILE A 332 -6.53 8.65 -34.89
CA ILE A 332 -7.52 8.43 -35.94
C ILE A 332 -7.25 9.27 -37.20
N VAL A 333 -6.72 10.49 -37.03
CA VAL A 333 -6.54 11.44 -38.12
C VAL A 333 -5.47 10.94 -39.09
N GLY A 334 -4.26 10.63 -38.58
CA GLY A 334 -3.17 10.08 -39.37
C GLY A 334 -3.50 8.70 -39.96
N TYR A 335 -4.27 7.90 -39.19
CA TYR A 335 -4.76 6.61 -39.69
C TYR A 335 -5.65 6.73 -40.91
N LEU A 336 -6.64 7.66 -40.88
CA LEU A 336 -7.54 7.90 -42.02
C LEU A 336 -6.82 8.50 -43.22
N GLU A 337 -5.84 9.39 -43.01
CA GLU A 337 -4.99 9.97 -44.03
C GLU A 337 -4.18 8.87 -44.75
N ASP A 338 -3.52 8.03 -44.02
CA ASP A 338 -2.77 6.89 -44.51
C ASP A 338 -3.66 5.87 -45.25
N LEU A 339 -4.86 5.62 -44.71
CA LEU A 339 -5.82 4.69 -45.29
C LEU A 339 -6.27 5.20 -46.69
N LEU A 340 -6.64 6.46 -46.81
CA LEU A 340 -7.01 7.06 -48.08
C LEU A 340 -5.86 7.04 -49.05
N THR A 341 -4.67 7.42 -48.65
CA THR A 341 -3.49 7.42 -49.54
C THR A 341 -3.19 6.05 -50.12
N ASN A 342 -3.27 4.99 -49.31
CA ASN A 342 -2.86 3.66 -49.72
C ASN A 342 -3.98 2.79 -50.29
N VAL A 343 -5.21 2.91 -49.82
CA VAL A 343 -6.35 2.08 -50.22
C VAL A 343 -7.03 2.65 -51.45
N VAL A 344 -7.33 3.95 -51.43
CA VAL A 344 -8.10 4.59 -52.50
C VAL A 344 -7.28 4.80 -53.73
N GLN A 345 -5.97 5.12 -53.61
CA GLN A 345 -5.08 5.16 -54.79
C GLN A 345 -4.98 3.81 -55.49
N SER A 346 -5.06 2.69 -54.77
CA SER A 346 -5.00 1.35 -55.41
C SER A 346 -6.27 1.00 -56.20
N ILE A 347 -7.39 1.66 -55.89
CA ILE A 347 -8.69 1.44 -56.56
C ILE A 347 -8.90 2.44 -57.70
N GLY A 348 -8.42 3.68 -57.55
CA GLY A 348 -8.62 4.79 -58.48
C GLY A 348 -7.82 4.69 -59.81
N HIS A 349 -6.79 3.86 -59.89
CA HIS A 349 -5.99 3.72 -61.11
C HIS A 349 -6.71 3.08 -62.31
N ALA A 350 -7.92 2.59 -62.13
CA ALA A 350 -8.72 1.98 -63.19
C ALA A 350 -9.71 2.93 -63.88
N GLU A 351 -10.06 4.07 -63.24
CA GLU A 351 -11.21 4.89 -63.70
C GLU A 351 -10.98 6.42 -63.80
N GLY A 352 -9.78 6.96 -63.50
CA GLY A 352 -9.51 8.41 -63.71
C GLY A 352 -8.49 8.98 -62.74
N ASP A 353 -8.00 10.22 -63.01
CA ASP A 353 -7.04 10.98 -62.19
C ASP A 353 -7.75 11.68 -60.99
N VAL A 354 -8.43 10.92 -60.09
CA VAL A 354 -9.06 11.48 -58.90
C VAL A 354 -8.01 11.66 -57.80
N ARG A 355 -7.89 12.88 -57.24
CA ARG A 355 -6.99 13.20 -56.14
C ARG A 355 -7.78 13.29 -54.84
N TYR A 356 -7.20 12.69 -53.82
CA TYR A 356 -7.72 12.83 -52.45
C TYR A 356 -6.84 13.85 -51.71
N ALA A 357 -7.49 14.84 -51.14
CA ALA A 357 -6.83 15.82 -50.27
C ALA A 357 -7.31 15.61 -48.83
N PHE A 358 -6.41 15.70 -47.89
CA PHE A 358 -6.74 15.53 -46.47
C PHE A 358 -6.50 16.83 -45.70
N GLU A 359 -7.49 17.26 -44.92
CA GLU A 359 -7.41 18.45 -44.04
C GLU A 359 -7.85 18.10 -42.64
N HIS A 360 -7.14 18.59 -41.66
CA HIS A 360 -7.48 18.42 -40.25
C HIS A 360 -7.53 19.74 -39.51
N ALA A 361 -8.54 19.87 -38.62
CA ALA A 361 -8.69 21.01 -37.73
C ALA A 361 -9.03 20.53 -36.31
N GLY A 362 -8.33 21.06 -35.31
CA GLY A 362 -8.53 20.74 -33.90
C GLY A 362 -7.44 19.81 -33.36
N GLU A 363 -7.71 19.19 -32.23
CA GLU A 363 -6.77 18.26 -31.57
C GLU A 363 -6.80 16.89 -32.25
N ARG A 364 -5.66 16.21 -32.27
CA ARG A 364 -5.58 14.80 -32.67
C ARG A 364 -6.02 13.93 -31.53
N VAL A 365 -6.81 12.91 -31.83
CA VAL A 365 -7.41 12.03 -30.80
C VAL A 365 -7.09 10.58 -31.08
N GLU A 366 -6.89 9.83 -30.02
CA GLU A 366 -6.77 8.37 -30.07
C GLU A 366 -8.12 7.71 -29.77
N LEU A 367 -8.53 6.81 -30.65
CA LEU A 367 -9.76 6.03 -30.54
C LEU A 367 -9.47 4.55 -30.44
N GLY A 368 -10.28 3.82 -29.69
CA GLY A 368 -10.26 2.36 -29.63
C GLY A 368 -10.60 1.74 -31.00
N VAL A 369 -10.17 0.50 -31.21
CA VAL A 369 -10.38 -0.28 -32.43
C VAL A 369 -11.87 -0.38 -32.80
N GLU A 370 -12.74 -0.46 -31.80
CA GLU A 370 -14.21 -0.53 -31.93
C GLU A 370 -14.82 0.70 -32.59
N TYR A 371 -14.14 1.86 -32.54
CA TYR A 371 -14.53 3.11 -33.22
C TYR A 371 -13.76 3.30 -34.54
N SER A 372 -12.47 2.96 -34.52
CA SER A 372 -11.57 3.21 -35.66
C SER A 372 -11.92 2.37 -36.88
N VAL A 373 -12.28 1.09 -36.70
CA VAL A 373 -12.66 0.19 -37.80
C VAL A 373 -13.95 0.64 -38.52
N PRO A 374 -15.07 0.86 -37.81
CA PRO A 374 -16.30 1.37 -38.44
C PRO A 374 -16.09 2.69 -39.16
N LEU A 375 -15.34 3.62 -38.55
CA LEU A 375 -15.05 4.92 -39.15
C LEU A 375 -14.26 4.82 -40.43
N ALA A 376 -13.21 4.00 -40.42
CA ALA A 376 -12.38 3.72 -41.59
C ALA A 376 -13.21 3.13 -42.76
N LEU A 377 -14.11 2.20 -42.48
CA LEU A 377 -14.99 1.61 -43.49
C LEU A 377 -15.97 2.63 -44.07
N ILE A 378 -16.55 3.52 -43.25
CA ILE A 378 -17.39 4.62 -43.73
C ILE A 378 -16.60 5.52 -44.67
N VAL A 379 -15.38 5.92 -44.27
CA VAL A 379 -14.52 6.78 -45.10
C VAL A 379 -14.21 6.14 -46.45
N VAL A 380 -13.82 4.87 -46.45
CA VAL A 380 -13.51 4.14 -47.69
C VAL A 380 -14.74 4.00 -48.59
N GLU A 381 -15.90 3.65 -48.04
CA GLU A 381 -17.16 3.53 -48.81
C GLU A 381 -17.55 4.89 -49.42
N MET A 382 -17.44 5.99 -48.69
CA MET A 382 -17.75 7.32 -49.18
C MET A 382 -16.75 7.79 -50.24
N ALA A 383 -15.45 7.60 -50.04
CA ALA A 383 -14.41 7.92 -50.99
C ALA A 383 -14.55 7.14 -52.30
N MET A 384 -14.91 5.84 -52.22
CA MET A 384 -15.20 5.03 -53.39
C MET A 384 -16.47 5.49 -54.11
N ASN A 385 -17.50 5.91 -53.40
CA ASN A 385 -18.73 6.43 -54.00
C ASN A 385 -18.44 7.72 -54.79
N SER A 386 -17.66 8.65 -54.21
CA SER A 386 -17.25 9.87 -54.91
C SER A 386 -16.41 9.54 -56.18
N ALA A 387 -15.44 8.68 -56.07
CA ALA A 387 -14.62 8.26 -57.25
C ALA A 387 -15.48 7.64 -58.38
N LYS A 388 -16.54 6.91 -58.01
CA LYS A 388 -17.36 6.15 -58.97
C LYS A 388 -18.48 6.97 -59.59
N TYR A 389 -19.05 7.91 -58.86
CA TYR A 389 -20.29 8.59 -59.27
C TYR A 389 -20.12 10.08 -59.50
N ALA A 390 -19.09 10.74 -58.93
CA ALA A 390 -18.91 12.17 -59.06
C ALA A 390 -18.32 12.60 -60.39
N PHE A 391 -17.46 11.74 -61.03
CA PHE A 391 -16.68 12.10 -62.21
C PHE A 391 -17.02 11.20 -63.40
N ALA A 392 -17.03 11.76 -64.62
CA ALA A 392 -17.11 10.98 -65.81
C ALA A 392 -15.78 10.24 -66.12
N ALA A 393 -15.85 9.17 -66.92
CA ALA A 393 -14.65 8.39 -67.25
C ALA A 393 -13.58 9.28 -67.94
N GLY A 394 -12.39 9.37 -67.31
CA GLY A 394 -11.24 10.19 -67.78
C GLY A 394 -11.29 11.66 -67.29
N GLU A 395 -12.27 12.05 -66.50
CA GLU A 395 -12.34 13.38 -65.86
C GLU A 395 -11.44 13.45 -64.65
N LYS A 396 -10.80 14.62 -64.45
CA LYS A 396 -9.97 14.88 -63.27
C LYS A 396 -10.82 15.52 -62.22
N GLY A 397 -10.70 15.01 -60.99
CA GLY A 397 -11.44 15.56 -59.86
C GLY A 397 -10.66 15.53 -58.55
N THR A 398 -11.20 16.24 -57.55
CA THR A 398 -10.63 16.27 -56.20
C THR A 398 -11.72 15.85 -55.20
N VAL A 399 -11.33 14.96 -54.29
CA VAL A 399 -12.17 14.53 -53.19
C VAL A 399 -11.48 14.93 -51.87
N PRO A 400 -11.75 16.12 -51.34
CA PRO A 400 -11.26 16.51 -50.03
C PRO A 400 -11.97 15.72 -48.96
N LEU A 401 -11.17 15.21 -48.02
CA LEU A 401 -11.62 14.71 -46.71
C LEU A 401 -11.17 15.67 -45.64
N SER A 402 -12.11 16.20 -44.91
CA SER A 402 -11.79 17.04 -43.77
C SER A 402 -12.25 16.37 -42.46
N THR A 403 -11.41 16.50 -41.44
CA THR A 403 -11.73 16.06 -40.08
C THR A 403 -11.64 17.25 -39.13
N ARG A 404 -12.59 17.34 -38.20
CA ARG A 404 -12.58 18.35 -37.14
C ARG A 404 -12.91 17.72 -35.81
N VAL A 405 -12.02 17.89 -34.84
CA VAL A 405 -12.28 17.54 -33.44
C VAL A 405 -12.63 18.79 -32.68
N ALA A 406 -13.78 18.81 -32.04
CA ALA A 406 -14.26 19.92 -31.21
C ALA A 406 -14.95 19.38 -29.97
N ALA A 407 -14.45 19.77 -28.80
CA ALA A 407 -14.94 19.41 -27.49
C ALA A 407 -15.25 17.90 -27.28
N ASP A 408 -16.43 17.46 -27.69
CA ASP A 408 -16.97 16.12 -27.45
C ASP A 408 -17.36 15.38 -28.73
N HIS A 409 -17.06 15.95 -29.92
CA HIS A 409 -17.43 15.38 -31.21
C HIS A 409 -16.27 15.36 -32.22
N LEU A 410 -16.23 14.30 -32.99
CA LEU A 410 -15.46 14.22 -34.24
C LEU A 410 -16.41 14.45 -35.42
N THR A 411 -16.15 15.47 -36.20
CA THR A 411 -16.84 15.70 -37.48
C THR A 411 -15.92 15.29 -38.62
N LEU A 412 -16.44 14.47 -39.52
CA LEU A 412 -15.78 14.04 -40.74
C LEU A 412 -16.63 14.49 -41.91
N THR A 413 -16.01 15.13 -42.93
CA THR A 413 -16.68 15.53 -44.14
C THR A 413 -15.88 15.05 -45.34
N ILE A 414 -16.55 14.36 -46.26
CA ILE A 414 -16.01 13.96 -47.55
C ILE A 414 -16.80 14.72 -48.58
N GLU A 415 -16.11 15.48 -49.45
CA GLU A 415 -16.72 16.32 -50.47
C GLU A 415 -16.12 15.97 -51.84
N ASP A 416 -16.87 16.13 -52.91
CA ASP A 416 -16.37 16.04 -54.27
C ASP A 416 -16.83 17.28 -55.08
N ASP A 417 -16.03 17.64 -56.06
CA ASP A 417 -16.29 18.73 -57.01
C ASP A 417 -16.96 18.23 -58.33
N GLY A 418 -17.61 17.05 -58.26
CA GLY A 418 -18.20 16.38 -59.40
C GLY A 418 -19.60 16.89 -59.83
N VAL A 419 -20.34 16.04 -60.53
CA VAL A 419 -21.66 16.39 -61.10
C VAL A 419 -22.78 16.62 -60.06
N GLY A 420 -22.52 16.33 -58.79
CA GLY A 420 -23.49 16.45 -57.70
C GLY A 420 -24.62 15.40 -57.77
N ILE A 421 -25.45 15.41 -56.72
CA ILE A 421 -26.65 14.60 -56.63
C ILE A 421 -27.80 15.41 -57.31
N ASP A 422 -28.24 14.98 -58.51
CA ASP A 422 -29.38 15.59 -59.21
C ASP A 422 -30.63 15.47 -58.32
N SER A 423 -31.21 16.60 -57.95
CA SER A 423 -32.41 16.69 -57.10
C SER A 423 -33.67 16.09 -57.82
N THR A 424 -33.60 15.89 -59.14
CA THR A 424 -34.66 15.22 -59.90
C THR A 424 -34.44 13.70 -60.01
N ARG A 425 -33.24 13.21 -59.85
CA ARG A 425 -32.94 11.82 -59.51
C ARG A 425 -32.93 11.75 -57.99
N ARG A 426 -34.03 11.21 -57.41
CA ARG A 426 -34.04 10.83 -55.98
C ARG A 426 -32.64 10.47 -55.55
N ALA A 427 -32.14 11.17 -54.50
CA ALA A 427 -30.94 10.75 -53.81
C ALA A 427 -31.01 9.21 -53.74
N PRO A 428 -29.98 8.45 -54.16
CA PRO A 428 -30.10 7.00 -54.26
C PRO A 428 -30.73 6.54 -52.96
N ASP A 429 -32.04 6.22 -53.03
CA ASP A 429 -32.83 5.77 -51.87
C ASP A 429 -31.91 4.69 -51.29
N GLY A 430 -31.37 4.85 -50.11
CA GLY A 430 -30.40 3.99 -49.41
C GLY A 430 -30.40 2.50 -49.74
N THR A 431 -30.62 2.15 -50.97
CA THR A 431 -30.82 0.81 -51.50
C THR A 431 -29.56 0.16 -52.01
N GLY A 432 -28.49 0.94 -52.22
CA GLY A 432 -27.18 0.37 -52.51
C GLY A 432 -26.57 -0.27 -51.28
N LEU A 433 -25.96 -1.45 -51.42
CA LEU A 433 -25.31 -2.19 -50.33
C LEU A 433 -24.31 -1.29 -49.50
N GLY A 434 -23.55 -0.41 -50.15
CA GLY A 434 -22.61 0.50 -49.54
C GLY A 434 -23.28 1.47 -48.56
N MET A 435 -24.38 2.13 -48.98
CA MET A 435 -25.08 3.07 -48.10
C MET A 435 -25.76 2.38 -46.93
N ARG A 436 -26.24 1.16 -47.08
CA ARG A 436 -26.75 0.34 -45.96
C ARG A 436 -25.66 0.01 -44.97
N ILE A 437 -24.43 -0.26 -45.41
CA ILE A 437 -23.26 -0.48 -44.57
C ILE A 437 -22.94 0.82 -43.81
N VAL A 438 -22.85 1.94 -44.50
CA VAL A 438 -22.61 3.25 -43.90
C VAL A 438 -23.64 3.55 -42.79
N GLN A 439 -24.93 3.33 -43.09
CA GLN A 439 -25.98 3.53 -42.10
C GLN A 439 -25.86 2.63 -40.87
N ALA A 440 -25.53 1.33 -41.11
CA ALA A 440 -25.35 0.40 -39.99
C ALA A 440 -24.13 0.76 -39.12
N LEU A 441 -23.02 1.15 -39.75
CA LEU A 441 -21.79 1.53 -39.04
C LEU A 441 -21.96 2.88 -38.33
N SER A 442 -22.67 3.86 -38.94
CA SER A 442 -23.02 5.13 -38.30
C SER A 442 -23.85 4.89 -37.02
N ALA A 443 -24.85 4.00 -37.11
CA ALA A 443 -25.67 3.63 -35.95
C ALA A 443 -24.81 2.96 -34.85
N GLN A 444 -23.86 2.09 -35.21
CA GLN A 444 -22.93 1.47 -34.27
C GLN A 444 -22.04 2.51 -33.57
N LEU A 445 -21.62 3.54 -34.28
CA LEU A 445 -20.83 4.66 -33.74
C LEU A 445 -21.67 5.69 -32.99
N HIS A 446 -23.00 5.54 -32.93
CA HIS A 446 -23.92 6.56 -32.45
C HIS A 446 -23.74 7.90 -33.18
N ALA A 447 -23.32 7.85 -34.43
CA ALA A 447 -23.02 9.00 -35.26
C ALA A 447 -24.23 9.40 -36.13
N ASP A 448 -24.37 10.69 -36.32
CA ASP A 448 -25.31 11.23 -37.29
C ASP A 448 -24.57 11.47 -38.62
N GLY A 449 -25.03 10.82 -39.67
CA GLY A 449 -24.36 10.84 -40.96
C GLY A 449 -25.33 10.99 -42.15
N GLY A 450 -25.01 11.90 -43.05
CA GLY A 450 -25.86 12.15 -44.20
C GLY A 450 -25.23 13.08 -45.26
N TYR A 451 -25.88 13.12 -46.41
CA TYR A 451 -25.51 14.06 -47.46
C TYR A 451 -25.96 15.47 -47.08
N VAL A 452 -25.08 16.43 -47.33
CA VAL A 452 -25.32 17.86 -47.11
C VAL A 452 -25.28 18.60 -48.42
N PRO A 453 -26.16 19.62 -48.66
CA PRO A 453 -26.15 20.43 -49.88
C PRO A 453 -24.82 21.17 -50.02
N THR A 454 -24.26 21.17 -51.26
CA THR A 454 -23.09 21.95 -51.64
C THR A 454 -23.46 22.80 -52.88
N GLU A 455 -22.71 23.85 -53.14
CA GLU A 455 -22.89 24.67 -54.37
C GLU A 455 -22.44 23.90 -55.63
N ASN A 456 -21.41 23.07 -55.52
CA ASN A 456 -20.89 22.23 -56.58
C ASN A 456 -20.52 20.84 -56.01
N GLY A 457 -20.92 19.74 -56.67
CA GLY A 457 -20.58 18.40 -56.27
C GLY A 457 -21.47 17.83 -55.16
N THR A 458 -20.91 16.92 -54.33
CA THR A 458 -21.59 16.21 -53.28
C THR A 458 -20.76 16.26 -52.01
N ALA A 459 -21.40 16.48 -50.84
CA ALA A 459 -20.74 16.30 -49.55
C ALA A 459 -21.49 15.31 -48.67
N PHE A 460 -20.74 14.46 -47.99
CA PHE A 460 -21.22 13.59 -46.91
C PHE A 460 -20.58 14.02 -45.63
N ARG A 461 -21.41 14.29 -44.61
CA ARG A 461 -20.94 14.67 -43.27
C ARG A 461 -21.35 13.63 -42.23
N LEU A 462 -20.39 13.24 -41.39
CA LEU A 462 -20.60 12.37 -40.23
C LEU A 462 -20.19 13.11 -38.98
N VAL A 463 -21.08 13.14 -37.97
CA VAL A 463 -20.80 13.70 -36.65
C VAL A 463 -20.88 12.57 -35.64
N MET A 464 -19.77 12.25 -35.01
CA MET A 464 -19.65 11.18 -34.03
C MET A 464 -19.32 11.74 -32.65
N PRO A 465 -20.06 11.39 -31.58
CA PRO A 465 -19.65 11.73 -30.23
C PRO A 465 -18.35 11.01 -29.87
N LEU A 466 -17.44 11.74 -29.25
CA LEU A 466 -16.20 11.13 -28.74
C LEU A 466 -16.52 10.25 -27.52
N PRO A 467 -15.97 9.02 -27.44
CA PRO A 467 -16.18 8.17 -26.28
C PRO A 467 -15.56 8.77 -25.03
N LYS A 468 -16.15 8.48 -23.87
CA LYS A 468 -15.57 8.86 -22.58
C LYS A 468 -14.18 8.22 -22.44
N GLY A 469 -13.14 9.06 -22.41
CA GLY A 469 -11.75 8.62 -22.37
C GLY A 469 -11.03 8.67 -23.72
N ALA A 470 -11.57 9.35 -24.75
CA ALA A 470 -10.75 9.79 -25.87
C ALA A 470 -9.65 10.71 -25.33
N GLU A 471 -8.40 10.34 -25.57
CA GLU A 471 -7.25 11.10 -25.08
C GLU A 471 -6.66 11.90 -26.26
N PRO A 472 -6.17 13.13 -26.02
CA PRO A 472 -5.41 13.83 -27.04
C PRO A 472 -4.16 13.00 -27.40
N ALA A 473 -3.88 12.85 -28.68
CA ALA A 473 -2.68 12.17 -29.14
C ALA A 473 -1.45 12.98 -28.69
N SER A 474 -0.51 12.31 -28.06
CA SER A 474 0.74 12.90 -27.54
C SER A 474 1.70 13.31 -28.65
#